data_94251488ea2c9f595367b4f2ee50b363
#
_entry.id   94251488ea2c9f595367b4f2ee50b363
#
_cell.length_a   1.000
_cell.length_b   1.000
_cell.length_c   1.000
_cell.angle_alpha   90.00
_cell.angle_beta   90.00
_cell.angle_gamma   90.00
#
_symmetry.space_group_name_H-M   'P 1'
#
loop_
_entity.id
_entity.type
_entity.pdbx_description
1 polymer ?
#
loop_
_entity_poly.entity_id
_entity_poly.type
_entity_poly.pdbx_seq_one_letter_code
_entity_poly.pdbx_strand_id
1 'polypeptide(L)'
;LFRQLVAQFCESPLAERCEITLEQEEPAEQTVLSVDEALLARLLENLMNNSVRHNPKPVNITVHTRQVGERFCLTVADDGIGYPAAVLAALNAAEPAENAPHILGLYVVQQIAAAHGGTAVFGQNTPCGAKTTVWLPGRA
;
A
#
# COMPACT_ATOMS: atom_id res chain seq x y z
N LEU A 1 9.99 -1.47 -11.93
CA LEU A 1 9.65 -2.32 -10.79
C LEU A 1 8.14 -2.27 -10.46
N PHE A 2 7.57 -1.10 -10.22
CA PHE A 2 6.15 -1.00 -9.84
C PHE A 2 5.22 -1.39 -10.98
N ARG A 3 5.56 -1.11 -12.23
CA ARG A 3 4.78 -1.59 -13.39
C ARG A 3 4.69 -3.09 -13.41
N GLN A 4 5.79 -3.78 -13.12
CA GLN A 4 5.82 -5.24 -13.08
C GLN A 4 5.00 -5.79 -11.92
N LEU A 5 5.08 -5.17 -10.76
CA LEU A 5 4.33 -5.61 -9.58
C LEU A 5 2.82 -5.43 -9.76
N VAL A 6 2.41 -4.30 -10.31
CA VAL A 6 0.99 -4.05 -10.62
C VAL A 6 0.50 -5.03 -11.68
N ALA A 7 1.30 -5.28 -12.72
CA ALA A 7 0.93 -6.26 -13.76
C ALA A 7 0.75 -7.67 -13.20
N GLN A 8 1.59 -8.08 -12.26
CA GLN A 8 1.45 -9.37 -11.59
C GLN A 8 0.13 -9.47 -10.82
N PHE A 9 -0.26 -8.42 -10.12
CA PHE A 9 -1.54 -8.40 -9.42
C PHE A 9 -2.71 -8.51 -10.40
N CYS A 10 -2.61 -7.86 -11.56
CA CYS A 10 -3.66 -7.89 -12.58
C CYS A 10 -3.90 -9.31 -13.15
N GLU A 11 -2.99 -10.23 -12.94
CA GLU A 11 -3.18 -11.65 -13.30
C GLU A 11 -3.97 -12.43 -12.25
N SER A 12 -4.19 -11.86 -11.07
CA SER A 12 -4.93 -12.53 -10.00
C SER A 12 -6.44 -12.43 -10.20
N PRO A 13 -7.23 -13.39 -9.67
CA PRO A 13 -8.69 -13.32 -9.76
C PRO A 13 -9.30 -12.07 -9.11
N LEU A 14 -8.64 -11.51 -8.10
CA LEU A 14 -9.13 -10.32 -7.42
C LEU A 14 -9.09 -9.06 -8.30
N ALA A 15 -8.23 -9.05 -9.32
CA ALA A 15 -8.11 -7.92 -10.23
C ALA A 15 -9.38 -7.65 -11.04
N GLU A 16 -10.25 -8.67 -11.19
CA GLU A 16 -11.54 -8.50 -11.88
C GLU A 16 -12.50 -7.57 -11.11
N ARG A 17 -12.24 -7.36 -9.82
CA ARG A 17 -13.07 -6.53 -8.94
C ARG A 17 -12.51 -5.13 -8.72
N CYS A 18 -11.51 -4.74 -9.48
CA CYS A 18 -10.92 -3.41 -9.34
C CYS A 18 -10.35 -2.92 -10.67
N GLU A 19 -10.18 -1.60 -10.75
CA GLU A 19 -9.38 -0.96 -11.77
C GLU A 19 -8.16 -0.37 -11.08
N ILE A 20 -6.98 -0.56 -11.66
CA ILE A 20 -5.73 -0.10 -11.07
C ILE A 20 -5.09 0.92 -11.98
N THR A 21 -4.77 2.08 -11.42
CA THR A 21 -4.04 3.15 -12.08
C THR A 21 -2.68 3.29 -11.40
N LEU A 22 -1.61 3.25 -12.18
CA LEU A 22 -0.27 3.51 -11.69
C LEU A 22 0.17 4.89 -12.15
N GLU A 23 0.45 5.76 -11.19
CA GLU A 23 0.97 7.11 -11.43
C GLU A 23 2.37 7.21 -10.84
N GLN A 24 3.37 7.38 -11.71
CA GLN A 24 4.76 7.55 -11.28
C GLN A 24 5.22 8.97 -11.63
N GLU A 25 5.45 9.78 -10.60
CA GLU A 25 5.96 11.13 -10.82
C GLU A 25 7.46 11.07 -11.14
N GLU A 26 7.92 11.90 -12.06
CA GLU A 26 9.34 12.13 -12.22
C GLU A 26 9.84 13.00 -11.06
N PRO A 27 11.00 12.73 -10.46
CA PRO A 27 11.99 11.71 -10.82
C PRO A 27 11.79 10.34 -10.16
N ALA A 28 10.63 10.05 -9.57
CA ALA A 28 10.40 8.79 -8.87
C ALA A 28 10.61 7.55 -9.76
N GLU A 29 10.31 7.65 -11.06
CA GLU A 29 10.57 6.57 -12.01
C GLU A 29 12.06 6.20 -12.10
N GLN A 30 12.94 7.13 -11.75
CA GLN A 30 14.39 6.95 -11.83
C GLN A 30 15.01 6.70 -10.45
N THR A 31 14.19 6.62 -9.41
CA THR A 31 14.65 6.38 -8.05
C THR A 31 15.27 5.00 -7.92
N VAL A 32 16.44 4.94 -7.32
CA VAL A 32 17.10 3.69 -6.98
C VAL A 32 16.73 3.33 -5.54
N LEU A 33 16.09 2.18 -5.38
CA LEU A 33 15.69 1.65 -4.08
C LEU A 33 16.55 0.44 -3.73
N SER A 34 17.03 0.41 -2.50
CA SER A 34 17.69 -0.77 -1.95
C SER A 34 16.63 -1.57 -1.19
N VAL A 35 15.91 -2.44 -1.92
CA VAL A 35 14.78 -3.18 -1.38
C VAL A 35 14.86 -4.66 -1.77
N ASP A 36 14.24 -5.49 -0.95
CA ASP A 36 13.93 -6.87 -1.33
C ASP A 36 12.68 -6.84 -2.21
N GLU A 37 12.83 -7.17 -3.49
CA GLU A 37 11.73 -7.11 -4.45
C GLU A 37 10.57 -8.04 -4.07
N ALA A 38 10.85 -9.21 -3.52
CA ALA A 38 9.82 -10.15 -3.10
C ALA A 38 9.00 -9.59 -1.92
N LEU A 39 9.66 -8.94 -0.98
CA LEU A 39 8.98 -8.30 0.15
C LEU A 39 8.17 -7.08 -0.31
N LEU A 40 8.72 -6.29 -1.22
CA LEU A 40 7.98 -5.15 -1.78
C LEU A 40 6.75 -5.61 -2.56
N ALA A 41 6.87 -6.68 -3.33
CA ALA A 41 5.74 -7.29 -4.03
C ALA A 41 4.66 -7.74 -3.03
N ARG A 42 5.07 -8.36 -1.93
CA ARG A 42 4.14 -8.80 -0.87
C ARG A 42 3.43 -7.61 -0.20
N LEU A 43 4.17 -6.54 0.08
CA LEU A 43 3.61 -5.31 0.65
C LEU A 43 2.52 -4.75 -0.27
N LEU A 44 2.85 -4.58 -1.54
CA LEU A 44 1.92 -4.02 -2.52
C LEU A 44 0.70 -4.93 -2.71
N GLU A 45 0.91 -6.24 -2.83
CA GLU A 45 -0.17 -7.21 -2.95
C GLU A 45 -1.10 -7.18 -1.74
N ASN A 46 -0.54 -7.11 -0.53
CA ASN A 46 -1.35 -7.03 0.69
C ASN A 46 -2.25 -5.79 0.69
N LEU A 47 -1.73 -4.64 0.26
CA LEU A 47 -2.51 -3.41 0.17
C LEU A 47 -3.62 -3.50 -0.87
N MET A 48 -3.30 -4.00 -2.06
CA MET A 48 -4.29 -4.13 -3.14
C MET A 48 -5.34 -5.19 -2.81
N ASN A 49 -4.95 -6.32 -2.25
CA ASN A 49 -5.89 -7.36 -1.80
C ASN A 49 -6.83 -6.81 -0.74
N ASN A 50 -6.31 -6.02 0.20
CA ASN A 50 -7.12 -5.41 1.24
C ASN A 50 -8.19 -4.49 0.64
N SER A 51 -7.81 -3.66 -0.33
CA SER A 51 -8.74 -2.77 -1.01
C SER A 51 -9.87 -3.54 -1.70
N VAL A 52 -9.57 -4.67 -2.33
CA VAL A 52 -10.59 -5.47 -3.02
C VAL A 52 -11.48 -6.23 -2.04
N ARG A 53 -10.87 -6.93 -1.06
CA ARG A 53 -11.61 -7.85 -0.17
C ARG A 53 -12.54 -7.15 0.80
N HIS A 54 -12.19 -5.95 1.23
CA HIS A 54 -12.97 -5.22 2.23
C HIS A 54 -14.02 -4.28 1.63
N ASN A 55 -14.16 -4.29 0.31
CA ASN A 55 -15.17 -3.50 -0.37
C ASN A 55 -16.21 -4.41 -1.03
N PRO A 56 -17.52 -4.18 -0.76
CA PRO A 56 -18.57 -5.01 -1.35
C PRO A 56 -18.78 -4.73 -2.83
N LYS A 57 -18.30 -3.60 -3.33
CA LYS A 57 -18.40 -3.19 -4.73
C LYS A 57 -17.03 -3.08 -5.34
N PRO A 58 -16.91 -3.16 -6.68
CA PRO A 58 -15.63 -2.90 -7.34
C PRO A 58 -15.07 -1.53 -6.99
N VAL A 59 -13.75 -1.46 -6.85
CA VAL A 59 -13.05 -0.23 -6.46
C VAL A 59 -12.05 0.19 -7.52
N ASN A 60 -11.74 1.48 -7.53
CA ASN A 60 -10.59 2.01 -8.27
C ASN A 60 -9.42 2.14 -7.29
N ILE A 61 -8.30 1.53 -7.63
CA ILE A 61 -7.07 1.58 -6.83
C ILE A 61 -6.06 2.44 -7.58
N THR A 62 -5.48 3.42 -6.89
CA THR A 62 -4.39 4.23 -7.43
C THR A 62 -3.12 3.88 -6.69
N VAL A 63 -2.09 3.49 -7.43
CA VAL A 63 -0.73 3.31 -6.93
C VAL A 63 0.08 4.50 -7.42
N HIS A 64 0.56 5.29 -6.48
CA HIS A 64 1.27 6.54 -6.78
C HIS A 64 2.65 6.51 -6.17
N THR A 65 3.66 6.90 -6.95
CA THR A 65 5.05 6.99 -6.48
C THR A 65 5.60 8.39 -6.71
N ARG A 66 6.36 8.89 -5.74
CA ARG A 66 7.04 10.18 -5.85
C ARG A 66 8.30 10.19 -5.01
N GLN A 67 9.23 11.06 -5.36
CA GLN A 67 10.45 11.31 -4.62
C GLN A 67 10.30 12.61 -3.82
N VAL A 68 10.60 12.55 -2.52
CA VAL A 68 10.58 13.72 -1.63
C VAL A 68 11.92 13.78 -0.91
N GLY A 69 12.83 14.60 -1.41
CA GLY A 69 14.19 14.67 -0.90
C GLY A 69 14.91 13.33 -1.10
N GLU A 70 15.42 12.75 -0.03
CA GLU A 70 16.09 11.44 -0.03
C GLU A 70 15.12 10.30 0.33
N ARG A 71 13.83 10.53 0.29
CA ARG A 71 12.80 9.56 0.63
C ARG A 71 11.94 9.27 -0.59
N PHE A 72 11.61 8.00 -0.75
CA PHE A 72 10.66 7.54 -1.75
C PHE A 72 9.30 7.32 -1.09
N CYS A 73 8.25 7.84 -1.70
CA CYS A 73 6.90 7.74 -1.18
C CYS A 73 6.03 6.90 -2.12
N LEU A 74 5.52 5.80 -1.59
CA LEU A 74 4.56 4.94 -2.28
C LEU A 74 3.20 5.11 -1.61
N THR A 75 2.18 5.46 -2.39
CA THR A 75 0.82 5.59 -1.90
C THR A 75 -0.07 4.59 -2.62
N VAL A 76 -0.86 3.84 -1.86
CA VAL A 76 -1.91 2.98 -2.40
C VAL A 76 -3.23 3.46 -1.82
N ALA A 77 -4.11 3.94 -2.69
CA ALA A 77 -5.39 4.51 -2.30
C ALA A 77 -6.52 3.87 -3.08
N ASP A 78 -7.70 3.78 -2.48
CA ASP A 78 -8.91 3.32 -3.15
C ASP A 78 -10.05 4.30 -2.93
N ASP A 79 -11.15 4.09 -3.64
CA ASP A 79 -12.37 4.90 -3.55
C ASP A 79 -13.51 4.14 -2.85
N GLY A 80 -13.17 3.15 -2.05
CA GLY A 80 -14.13 2.31 -1.34
C GLY A 80 -14.65 2.91 -0.04
N ILE A 81 -14.92 2.03 0.92
CA ILE A 81 -15.50 2.44 2.21
C ILE A 81 -14.48 2.99 3.21
N GLY A 82 -13.19 2.81 2.92
CA GLY A 82 -12.12 3.25 3.79
C GLY A 82 -11.81 2.26 4.92
N TYR A 83 -10.79 2.58 5.70
CA TYR A 83 -10.46 1.78 6.87
C TYR A 83 -11.46 2.04 7.99
N PRO A 84 -12.03 0.99 8.62
CA PRO A 84 -12.81 1.18 9.84
C PRO A 84 -11.98 1.86 10.94
N ALA A 85 -12.63 2.66 11.78
CA ALA A 85 -11.95 3.37 12.86
C ALA A 85 -11.21 2.42 13.80
N ALA A 86 -11.79 1.25 14.06
CA ALA A 86 -11.16 0.23 14.92
C ALA A 86 -9.88 -0.32 14.31
N VAL A 87 -9.83 -0.47 12.98
CA VAL A 87 -8.63 -0.92 12.26
C VAL A 87 -7.53 0.13 12.36
N LEU A 88 -7.86 1.40 12.10
CA LEU A 88 -6.89 2.49 12.23
C LEU A 88 -6.34 2.60 13.66
N ALA A 89 -7.20 2.46 14.65
CA ALA A 89 -6.78 2.49 16.06
C ALA A 89 -5.81 1.33 16.37
N ALA A 90 -6.11 0.13 15.87
CA ALA A 90 -5.25 -1.03 16.07
C ALA A 90 -3.89 -0.88 15.38
N LEU A 91 -3.87 -0.35 14.16
CA LEU A 91 -2.63 -0.14 13.42
C LEU A 91 -1.74 0.95 14.03
N ASN A 92 -2.34 1.93 14.69
CA ASN A 92 -1.63 3.02 15.35
C ASN A 92 -1.28 2.71 16.81
N ALA A 93 -1.70 1.55 17.33
CA ALA A 93 -1.36 1.12 18.69
C ALA A 93 0.11 0.71 18.77
N ALA A 94 0.73 0.91 19.95
CA ALA A 94 2.12 0.51 20.19
C ALA A 94 2.32 -1.02 20.10
N GLU A 95 1.28 -1.77 20.43
CA GLU A 95 1.28 -3.23 20.33
C GLU A 95 0.07 -3.68 19.53
N PRO A 96 0.24 -4.66 18.60
CA PRO A 96 -0.89 -5.20 17.86
C PRO A 96 -1.88 -5.91 18.79
N ALA A 97 -3.18 -5.74 18.52
CA ALA A 97 -4.21 -6.49 19.22
C ALA A 97 -4.10 -7.98 18.84
N GLU A 98 -4.10 -8.87 19.85
CA GLU A 98 -3.91 -10.31 19.66
C GLU A 98 -5.01 -10.96 18.80
N ASN A 99 -6.18 -10.33 18.69
CA ASN A 99 -7.38 -10.90 18.08
C ASN A 99 -7.88 -10.11 16.88
N ALA A 100 -6.99 -9.72 15.97
CA ALA A 100 -7.37 -8.99 14.76
C ALA A 100 -6.82 -9.66 13.50
N PRO A 101 -7.23 -10.91 13.19
CA PRO A 101 -6.66 -11.63 12.05
C PRO A 101 -6.91 -10.94 10.69
N HIS A 102 -7.99 -10.17 10.57
CA HIS A 102 -8.33 -9.44 9.35
C HIS A 102 -7.39 -8.28 9.03
N ILE A 103 -6.57 -7.84 9.98
CA ILE A 103 -5.58 -6.77 9.74
C ILE A 103 -4.13 -7.28 9.72
N LEU A 104 -3.93 -8.61 9.77
CA LEU A 104 -2.59 -9.19 9.73
C LEU A 104 -1.79 -8.76 8.49
N GLY A 105 -2.43 -8.71 7.33
CA GLY A 105 -1.79 -8.24 6.10
C GLY A 105 -1.28 -6.81 6.22
N LEU A 106 -1.99 -5.95 6.93
CA LEU A 106 -1.58 -4.57 7.14
C LEU A 106 -0.43 -4.47 8.15
N TYR A 107 -0.40 -5.32 9.17
CA TYR A 107 0.79 -5.42 10.05
C TYR A 107 2.02 -5.86 9.28
N VAL A 108 1.87 -6.80 8.35
CA VAL A 108 2.98 -7.23 7.49
C VAL A 108 3.51 -6.06 6.67
N VAL A 109 2.63 -5.18 6.17
CA VAL A 109 3.04 -3.95 5.47
C VAL A 109 3.91 -3.07 6.38
N GLN A 110 3.50 -2.87 7.62
CA GLN A 110 4.30 -2.11 8.60
C GLN A 110 5.67 -2.73 8.83
N GLN A 111 5.71 -4.05 9.00
CA GLN A 111 6.96 -4.78 9.25
C GLN A 111 7.91 -4.72 8.06
N ILE A 112 7.39 -4.85 6.84
CA ILE A 112 8.21 -4.77 5.64
C ILE A 112 8.79 -3.36 5.49
N ALA A 113 7.98 -2.32 5.68
CA ALA A 113 8.46 -0.95 5.64
C ALA A 113 9.56 -0.71 6.67
N ALA A 114 9.35 -1.14 7.92
CA ALA A 114 10.34 -1.00 8.99
C ALA A 114 11.64 -1.76 8.69
N ALA A 115 11.56 -2.95 8.12
CA ALA A 115 12.72 -3.73 7.75
C ALA A 115 13.59 -3.03 6.68
N HIS A 116 12.98 -2.15 5.89
CA HIS A 116 13.67 -1.36 4.87
C HIS A 116 14.06 0.05 5.36
N GLY A 117 13.94 0.31 6.65
CA GLY A 117 14.27 1.62 7.23
C GLY A 117 13.21 2.69 7.00
N GLY A 118 12.00 2.29 6.67
CA GLY A 118 10.90 3.19 6.39
C GLY A 118 9.73 3.05 7.36
N THR A 119 8.61 3.63 6.97
CA THR A 119 7.37 3.60 7.75
C THR A 119 6.17 3.45 6.84
N ALA A 120 5.07 2.94 7.39
CA ALA A 120 3.78 2.89 6.71
C ALA A 120 2.75 3.65 7.55
N VAL A 121 1.98 4.53 6.91
CA VAL A 121 0.95 5.34 7.55
C VAL A 121 -0.38 5.01 6.90
N PHE A 122 -1.36 4.61 7.72
CA PHE A 122 -2.69 4.26 7.27
C PHE A 122 -3.67 5.39 7.59
N GLY A 123 -4.51 5.74 6.65
CA GLY A 123 -5.49 6.79 6.81
C GLY A 123 -6.65 6.67 5.84
N GLN A 124 -7.44 7.70 5.76
CA GLN A 124 -8.57 7.76 4.85
C GLN A 124 -8.23 8.57 3.61
N ASN A 125 -8.76 8.13 2.47
CA ASN A 125 -8.65 8.86 1.22
C ASN A 125 -9.74 9.95 1.15
N THR A 126 -9.52 10.93 0.32
CA THR A 126 -10.46 12.03 0.10
C THR A 126 -10.99 11.95 -1.34
N PRO A 127 -12.30 12.00 -1.57
CA PRO A 127 -13.41 12.19 -0.63
C PRO A 127 -13.84 10.92 0.11
N CYS A 128 -13.39 9.74 -0.32
CA CYS A 128 -13.73 8.47 0.33
C CYS A 128 -12.65 7.42 0.05
N GLY A 129 -12.67 6.35 0.82
CA GLY A 129 -11.77 5.22 0.64
C GLY A 129 -10.64 5.16 1.64
N ALA A 130 -9.75 4.19 1.43
CA ALA A 130 -8.56 3.97 2.25
C ALA A 130 -7.33 4.52 1.54
N LYS A 131 -6.36 4.99 2.31
CA LYS A 131 -5.10 5.50 1.79
C LYS A 131 -3.96 5.04 2.69
N THR A 132 -3.01 4.33 2.11
CA THR A 132 -1.79 3.91 2.82
C THR A 132 -0.60 4.56 2.16
N THR A 133 0.23 5.22 2.95
CA THR A 133 1.45 5.86 2.50
C THR A 133 2.65 5.15 3.09
N VAL A 134 3.54 4.68 2.24
CA VAL A 134 4.77 3.98 2.63
C VAL A 134 5.95 4.87 2.28
N TRP A 135 6.79 5.16 3.28
CA TRP A 135 8.01 5.94 3.11
C TRP A 135 9.19 5.00 3.17
N LEU A 136 10.05 5.07 2.15
CA LEU A 136 11.26 4.25 2.06
C LEU A 136 12.45 5.17 1.78
N PRO A 137 13.67 4.84 2.26
CA PRO A 137 14.87 5.51 1.79
C PRO A 137 15.04 5.28 0.29
N GLY A 138 15.33 6.33 -0.47
CA GLY A 138 15.52 6.22 -1.91
C GLY A 138 16.32 7.38 -2.45
N ARG A 139 17.03 7.14 -3.55
CA ARG A 139 17.84 8.14 -4.24
C ARG A 139 17.35 8.34 -5.65
N ALA A 140 17.24 9.59 -6.03
CA ALA A 140 16.91 9.93 -7.41
C ALA A 140 18.08 9.60 -8.34
#